data_ff1e7bce92aa187ea21c7a61a8f51880
#
_entry.id   ff1e7bce92aa187ea21c7a61a8f51880
#
_cell.length_a   1.000
_cell.length_b   1.000
_cell.length_c   1.000
_cell.angle_alpha   90.00
_cell.angle_beta   90.00
_cell.angle_gamma   90.00
#
_symmetry.space_group_name_H-M   'P 1'
#
loop_
_entity.id
_entity.type
_entity.pdbx_description
1 polymer ?
#
loop_
_entity_poly.entity_id
_entity_poly.type
_entity_poly.pdbx_seq_one_letter_code
_entity_poly.pdbx_strand_id
1 'polypeptide(L)'
;MNSVLVAVAVVFLMAGTASAQAPVLISFDQAVDLALTHSHDLKANQTLIQQGQAQELTASLRPNPTLTADSLFMPLDPNNYTLDNLNTTQEFDSGVSYLFERGGKRQRRIDAARGATAVTRYQVDDFKRTLISKVAQQFINAQLAQSLLDFANKDLASFQQTVNISEERYKAGAISEGDLLKIKVQLLQFQTDVSSAQVAKVQALANLRQLLGYDAVPANYDVEGELTFQPLTVNLDDLKLRALKLRPDLLAAQQGVHAAQSQIALAKANGKVDVTGSLEYSHVAAQNTFGVAVSVPLPIFDRNQGEIERTRFALTQSQQLAESASDAVLTDVRNNYEAFQTNQQIVQLYLSGYLNQAKESRDISAYAYKRGAASLLDFLDAERSYRATQLSYRQTLANYLLSIEQLKEAVGTRTLP
;
A
#
# COMPACT_ATOMS: atom_id res chain seq x y z
N MET A 1 -46.53 -47.87 46.42
CA MET A 1 -45.72 -47.06 47.33
C MET A 1 -44.48 -46.72 46.58
N ASN A 2 -44.56 -45.65 45.80
CA ASN A 2 -43.46 -45.20 44.93
C ASN A 2 -42.99 -43.81 45.38
N SER A 3 -41.75 -43.74 45.86
CA SER A 3 -41.10 -42.50 46.24
C SER A 3 -40.47 -41.83 45.01
N VAL A 4 -40.98 -40.69 44.62
CA VAL A 4 -40.39 -39.88 43.53
C VAL A 4 -39.36 -38.92 44.14
N LEU A 5 -38.10 -39.14 43.83
CA LEU A 5 -36.97 -38.22 44.14
C LEU A 5 -36.95 -37.09 43.12
N VAL A 6 -37.25 -35.89 43.57
CA VAL A 6 -37.11 -34.68 42.79
C VAL A 6 -35.64 -34.18 42.96
N ALA A 7 -34.83 -34.29 41.90
CA ALA A 7 -33.49 -33.73 41.82
C ALA A 7 -33.59 -32.25 41.40
N VAL A 8 -33.34 -31.31 42.28
CA VAL A 8 -33.20 -29.88 41.98
C VAL A 8 -31.78 -29.65 41.45
N ALA A 9 -31.65 -29.43 40.17
CA ALA A 9 -30.41 -29.01 39.52
C ALA A 9 -30.21 -27.51 39.75
N VAL A 10 -29.31 -27.14 40.62
CA VAL A 10 -28.84 -25.76 40.84
C VAL A 10 -27.83 -25.44 39.69
N VAL A 11 -28.29 -24.73 38.69
CA VAL A 11 -27.42 -24.19 37.64
C VAL A 11 -26.71 -22.94 38.22
N PHE A 12 -25.44 -23.11 38.61
CA PHE A 12 -24.56 -21.97 38.88
C PHE A 12 -24.24 -21.25 37.58
N LEU A 13 -24.92 -20.14 37.31
CA LEU A 13 -24.46 -19.13 36.34
C LEU A 13 -23.16 -18.51 36.89
N MET A 14 -22.03 -19.02 36.46
CA MET A 14 -20.77 -18.30 36.53
C MET A 14 -20.89 -17.09 35.61
N ALA A 15 -21.34 -15.96 36.13
CA ALA A 15 -21.14 -14.66 35.52
C ALA A 15 -19.63 -14.39 35.56
N GLY A 16 -18.93 -14.80 34.52
CA GLY A 16 -17.55 -14.39 34.29
C GLY A 16 -17.55 -12.87 34.18
N THR A 17 -17.01 -12.20 35.18
CA THR A 17 -16.64 -10.79 35.05
C THR A 17 -15.64 -10.70 33.92
N ALA A 18 -16.10 -10.29 32.74
CA ALA A 18 -15.23 -9.89 31.66
C ALA A 18 -14.41 -8.71 32.19
N SER A 19 -13.26 -9.01 32.76
CA SER A 19 -12.21 -8.05 33.06
C SER A 19 -11.92 -7.34 31.74
N ALA A 20 -12.30 -6.08 31.61
CA ALA A 20 -11.94 -5.29 30.44
C ALA A 20 -10.40 -5.26 30.41
N GLN A 21 -9.84 -6.12 29.56
CA GLN A 21 -8.40 -6.22 29.39
C GLN A 21 -7.90 -4.87 28.87
N ALA A 22 -6.90 -4.29 29.52
CA ALA A 22 -6.30 -3.04 29.07
C ALA A 22 -5.92 -3.15 27.59
N PRO A 23 -6.09 -2.11 26.79
CA PRO A 23 -5.76 -2.16 25.37
C PRO A 23 -4.28 -2.48 25.17
N VAL A 24 -3.99 -3.30 24.17
CA VAL A 24 -2.62 -3.57 23.74
C VAL A 24 -2.08 -2.31 23.08
N LEU A 25 -1.02 -1.74 23.61
CA LEU A 25 -0.37 -0.56 23.01
C LEU A 25 0.59 -1.01 21.92
N ILE A 26 0.52 -0.34 20.77
CA ILE A 26 1.36 -0.62 19.60
C ILE A 26 2.19 0.64 19.31
N SER A 27 3.52 0.48 19.32
CA SER A 27 4.44 1.55 18.91
C SER A 27 4.46 1.71 17.37
N PHE A 28 4.99 2.83 16.89
CA PHE A 28 5.11 3.10 15.46
C PHE A 28 5.93 2.03 14.73
N ASP A 29 7.08 1.65 15.26
CA ASP A 29 7.93 0.62 14.65
C ASP A 29 7.23 -0.75 14.62
N GLN A 30 6.55 -1.13 15.70
CA GLN A 30 5.72 -2.35 15.72
C GLN A 30 4.59 -2.29 14.67
N ALA A 31 3.95 -1.14 14.50
CA ALA A 31 2.92 -0.97 13.47
C ALA A 31 3.49 -1.17 12.06
N VAL A 32 4.65 -0.62 11.77
CA VAL A 32 5.33 -0.81 10.48
C VAL A 32 5.69 -2.29 10.27
N ASP A 33 6.25 -2.96 11.29
CA ASP A 33 6.65 -4.37 11.18
C ASP A 33 5.43 -5.30 10.99
N LEU A 34 4.33 -5.03 11.70
CA LEU A 34 3.07 -5.75 11.52
C LEU A 34 2.54 -5.58 10.09
N ALA A 35 2.52 -4.35 9.56
CA ALA A 35 2.07 -4.10 8.20
C ALA A 35 2.94 -4.81 7.16
N LEU A 36 4.27 -4.76 7.30
CA LEU A 36 5.19 -5.43 6.39
C LEU A 36 5.09 -6.96 6.44
N THR A 37 4.65 -7.52 7.57
CA THR A 37 4.54 -8.98 7.75
C THR A 37 3.15 -9.51 7.40
N HIS A 38 2.09 -8.75 7.68
CA HIS A 38 0.72 -9.25 7.62
C HIS A 38 -0.12 -8.63 6.51
N SER A 39 0.30 -7.52 5.87
CA SER A 39 -0.45 -6.91 4.77
C SER A 39 -0.70 -7.90 3.63
N HIS A 40 -1.96 -8.18 3.34
CA HIS A 40 -2.35 -9.02 2.21
C HIS A 40 -1.99 -8.38 0.86
N ASP A 41 -2.08 -7.06 0.76
CA ASP A 41 -1.71 -6.34 -0.46
C ASP A 41 -0.21 -6.46 -0.75
N LEU A 42 0.65 -6.37 0.29
CA LEU A 42 2.08 -6.59 0.12
C LEU A 42 2.39 -8.03 -0.27
N LYS A 43 1.76 -9.01 0.37
CA LYS A 43 1.90 -10.44 0.01
C LYS A 43 1.47 -10.68 -1.44
N ALA A 44 0.34 -10.10 -1.88
CA ALA A 44 -0.11 -10.19 -3.27
C ALA A 44 0.92 -9.58 -4.23
N ASN A 45 1.47 -8.39 -3.94
CA ASN A 45 2.51 -7.78 -4.76
C ASN A 45 3.80 -8.62 -4.79
N GLN A 46 4.20 -9.23 -3.68
CA GLN A 46 5.36 -10.12 -3.64
C GLN A 46 5.21 -11.35 -4.56
N THR A 47 3.98 -11.85 -4.78
CA THR A 47 3.75 -12.96 -5.72
C THR A 47 4.05 -12.60 -7.17
N LEU A 48 4.06 -11.31 -7.54
CA LEU A 48 4.48 -10.85 -8.87
C LEU A 48 5.95 -11.19 -9.14
N ILE A 49 6.81 -11.16 -8.13
CA ILE A 49 8.21 -11.59 -8.25
C ILE A 49 8.27 -13.10 -8.55
N GLN A 50 7.45 -13.90 -7.85
CA GLN A 50 7.39 -15.36 -8.07
C GLN A 50 6.85 -15.68 -9.47
N GLN A 51 5.84 -14.94 -9.95
CA GLN A 51 5.35 -15.05 -11.33
C GLN A 51 6.45 -14.71 -12.34
N GLY A 52 7.23 -13.65 -12.10
CA GLY A 52 8.38 -13.29 -12.92
C GLY A 52 9.42 -14.42 -12.96
N GLN A 53 9.74 -15.02 -11.81
CA GLN A 53 10.67 -16.17 -11.71
C GLN A 53 10.14 -17.39 -12.46
N ALA A 54 8.85 -17.68 -12.40
CA ALA A 54 8.22 -18.72 -13.19
C ALA A 54 8.31 -18.44 -14.70
N GLN A 55 8.18 -17.16 -15.09
CA GLN A 55 8.39 -16.74 -16.48
C GLN A 55 9.86 -16.90 -16.93
N GLU A 56 10.83 -16.63 -16.03
CA GLU A 56 12.25 -16.93 -16.30
C GLU A 56 12.48 -18.41 -16.55
N LEU A 57 11.83 -19.29 -15.76
CA LEU A 57 11.87 -20.74 -15.98
C LEU A 57 11.32 -21.08 -17.36
N THR A 58 10.12 -20.58 -17.71
CA THR A 58 9.51 -20.77 -19.03
C THR A 58 10.45 -20.31 -20.15
N ALA A 59 11.05 -19.12 -20.01
CA ALA A 59 12.00 -18.57 -20.97
C ALA A 59 13.26 -19.46 -21.14
N SER A 60 13.60 -20.24 -20.13
CA SER A 60 14.76 -21.12 -20.11
C SER A 60 14.53 -22.47 -20.81
N LEU A 61 13.29 -22.83 -21.04
CA LEU A 61 12.97 -24.14 -21.64
C LEU A 61 13.35 -24.17 -23.12
N ARG A 62 13.73 -25.36 -23.59
CA ARG A 62 13.92 -25.65 -24.99
C ARG A 62 12.60 -26.08 -25.62
N PRO A 63 12.41 -25.89 -26.93
CA PRO A 63 11.27 -26.48 -27.64
C PRO A 63 11.22 -28.00 -27.42
N ASN A 64 10.01 -28.54 -27.30
CA ASN A 64 9.84 -29.98 -27.23
C ASN A 64 9.97 -30.61 -28.63
N PRO A 65 10.47 -31.86 -28.74
CA PRO A 65 10.34 -32.64 -29.96
C PRO A 65 8.87 -32.84 -30.30
N THR A 66 8.55 -32.86 -31.58
CA THR A 66 7.19 -33.13 -32.07
C THR A 66 7.18 -34.55 -32.68
N LEU A 67 6.29 -35.40 -32.21
CA LEU A 67 5.95 -36.66 -32.82
C LEU A 67 4.83 -36.44 -33.82
N THR A 68 4.98 -36.87 -35.06
CA THR A 68 3.97 -36.89 -36.10
C THR A 68 3.61 -38.33 -36.42
N ALA A 69 2.38 -38.63 -36.68
CA ALA A 69 1.90 -39.90 -37.21
C ALA A 69 0.67 -39.61 -38.07
N ASP A 70 0.72 -40.04 -39.31
CA ASP A 70 -0.39 -39.87 -40.22
C ASP A 70 -0.58 -41.11 -41.05
N SER A 71 -1.70 -41.18 -41.76
CA SER A 71 -2.03 -42.23 -42.67
C SER A 71 -2.69 -41.61 -43.88
N LEU A 72 -2.11 -41.80 -45.04
CA LEU A 72 -2.58 -41.27 -46.33
C LEU A 72 -3.21 -42.40 -47.16
N PHE A 73 -3.95 -41.99 -48.18
CA PHE A 73 -4.60 -42.90 -49.14
C PHE A 73 -5.59 -43.91 -48.49
N MET A 74 -6.25 -43.47 -47.38
CA MET A 74 -7.33 -44.30 -46.78
C MET A 74 -8.52 -44.37 -47.77
N PRO A 75 -9.07 -45.59 -48.04
CA PRO A 75 -10.22 -45.71 -48.92
C PRO A 75 -11.44 -44.95 -48.36
N LEU A 76 -12.15 -44.23 -49.19
CA LEU A 76 -13.44 -43.60 -48.81
C LEU A 76 -14.59 -44.61 -48.76
N ASP A 77 -14.52 -45.70 -49.52
CA ASP A 77 -15.50 -46.78 -49.53
C ASP A 77 -15.12 -47.86 -48.48
N PRO A 78 -15.97 -48.11 -47.46
CA PRO A 78 -15.71 -49.10 -46.44
C PRO A 78 -15.44 -50.53 -47.00
N ASN A 79 -15.96 -50.87 -48.17
CA ASN A 79 -15.69 -52.17 -48.78
C ASN A 79 -14.26 -52.34 -49.26
N ASN A 80 -13.52 -51.26 -49.41
CA ASN A 80 -12.11 -51.25 -49.83
C ASN A 80 -11.14 -51.36 -48.61
N TYR A 81 -11.63 -51.47 -47.38
CA TYR A 81 -10.77 -51.75 -46.21
C TYR A 81 -10.43 -53.25 -46.14
N THR A 82 -9.58 -53.68 -47.08
CA THR A 82 -9.02 -55.03 -47.09
C THR A 82 -7.57 -55.01 -46.64
N LEU A 83 -7.06 -56.15 -46.09
CA LEU A 83 -5.66 -56.26 -45.71
C LEU A 83 -4.71 -56.01 -46.92
N ASP A 84 -5.13 -56.37 -48.12
CA ASP A 84 -4.37 -56.14 -49.35
C ASP A 84 -4.28 -54.64 -49.67
N ASN A 85 -5.40 -53.89 -49.63
CA ASN A 85 -5.41 -52.46 -49.85
C ASN A 85 -4.67 -51.69 -48.74
N LEU A 86 -4.75 -52.10 -47.52
CA LEU A 86 -3.98 -51.53 -46.40
C LEU A 86 -2.49 -51.71 -46.63
N ASN A 87 -2.08 -52.84 -47.19
CA ASN A 87 -0.65 -53.14 -47.37
C ASN A 87 -0.10 -52.65 -48.70
N THR A 88 -0.91 -52.46 -49.76
CA THR A 88 -0.46 -52.10 -51.11
C THR A 88 -0.75 -50.68 -51.53
N THR A 89 -1.76 -50.00 -50.89
CA THR A 89 -2.19 -48.66 -51.30
C THR A 89 -2.07 -47.64 -50.20
N GLN A 90 -2.27 -48.00 -48.96
CA GLN A 90 -2.22 -47.07 -47.83
C GLN A 90 -0.74 -46.77 -47.48
N GLU A 91 -0.52 -45.50 -47.17
CA GLU A 91 0.75 -45.00 -46.65
C GLU A 91 0.55 -44.70 -45.12
N PHE A 92 1.51 -45.18 -44.33
CA PHE A 92 1.55 -44.87 -42.91
C PHE A 92 2.93 -44.26 -42.60
N ASP A 93 2.88 -42.99 -42.12
CA ASP A 93 4.07 -42.26 -41.75
C ASP A 93 4.13 -41.99 -40.27
N SER A 94 5.31 -42.11 -39.69
CA SER A 94 5.57 -41.66 -38.33
C SER A 94 6.96 -41.02 -38.25
N GLY A 95 7.03 -39.91 -37.54
CA GLY A 95 8.31 -39.19 -37.51
C GLY A 95 8.49 -38.39 -36.21
N VAL A 96 9.75 -38.06 -35.93
CA VAL A 96 10.11 -37.14 -34.83
C VAL A 96 10.85 -35.95 -35.42
N SER A 97 10.39 -34.74 -35.09
CA SER A 97 11.08 -33.52 -35.47
C SER A 97 11.56 -32.72 -34.26
N TYR A 98 12.67 -32.01 -34.41
CA TYR A 98 13.20 -31.16 -33.36
C TYR A 98 13.69 -29.83 -33.93
N LEU A 99 13.26 -28.73 -33.26
CA LEU A 99 13.65 -27.38 -33.61
C LEU A 99 14.96 -26.98 -32.89
N PHE A 100 15.98 -26.71 -33.67
CA PHE A 100 17.27 -26.18 -33.20
C PHE A 100 17.26 -24.67 -33.27
N GLU A 101 17.03 -24.02 -32.12
CA GLU A 101 17.04 -22.56 -32.01
C GLU A 101 18.41 -21.98 -32.30
N ARG A 102 18.51 -21.01 -33.17
CA ARG A 102 19.74 -20.31 -33.55
C ARG A 102 19.73 -18.86 -33.03
N GLY A 103 20.87 -18.17 -33.19
CA GLY A 103 20.98 -16.77 -32.78
C GLY A 103 20.95 -16.50 -31.28
N GLY A 104 21.09 -17.56 -30.46
CA GLY A 104 21.06 -17.43 -28.99
C GLY A 104 19.68 -17.04 -28.41
N LYS A 105 18.58 -17.34 -29.11
CA LYS A 105 17.21 -16.96 -28.74
C LYS A 105 16.87 -17.32 -27.30
N ARG A 106 17.19 -18.55 -26.89
CA ARG A 106 16.95 -19.01 -25.51
C ARG A 106 17.62 -18.09 -24.49
N GLN A 107 18.89 -17.75 -24.68
CA GLN A 107 19.59 -16.85 -23.74
C GLN A 107 18.96 -15.46 -23.75
N ARG A 108 18.59 -14.93 -24.90
CA ARG A 108 17.94 -13.61 -25.00
C ARG A 108 16.54 -13.59 -24.37
N ARG A 109 15.79 -14.70 -24.45
CA ARG A 109 14.52 -14.86 -23.70
C ARG A 109 14.76 -14.80 -22.19
N ILE A 110 15.77 -15.52 -21.70
CA ILE A 110 16.15 -15.50 -20.27
C ILE A 110 16.54 -14.10 -19.84
N ASP A 111 17.39 -13.41 -20.60
CA ASP A 111 17.87 -12.07 -20.28
C ASP A 111 16.69 -11.06 -20.24
N ALA A 112 15.75 -11.17 -21.19
CA ALA A 112 14.54 -10.33 -21.23
C ALA A 112 13.60 -10.60 -20.05
N ALA A 113 13.37 -11.88 -19.70
CA ALA A 113 12.55 -12.27 -18.56
C ALA A 113 13.17 -11.79 -17.23
N ARG A 114 14.48 -11.96 -17.05
CA ARG A 114 15.21 -11.45 -15.87
C ARG A 114 15.15 -9.94 -15.76
N GLY A 115 15.27 -9.23 -16.88
CA GLY A 115 15.10 -7.79 -16.91
C GLY A 115 13.72 -7.35 -16.41
N ALA A 116 12.65 -8.02 -16.85
CA ALA A 116 11.29 -7.77 -16.39
C ALA A 116 11.11 -8.09 -14.89
N THR A 117 11.62 -9.24 -14.41
CA THR A 117 11.58 -9.60 -12.98
C THR A 117 12.32 -8.58 -12.12
N ALA A 118 13.44 -8.03 -12.60
CA ALA A 118 14.20 -7.01 -11.87
C ALA A 118 13.41 -5.70 -11.74
N VAL A 119 12.67 -5.28 -12.76
CA VAL A 119 11.73 -4.13 -12.67
C VAL A 119 10.67 -4.40 -11.61
N THR A 120 10.05 -5.59 -11.64
CA THR A 120 9.01 -5.97 -10.68
C THR A 120 9.52 -5.93 -9.23
N ARG A 121 10.78 -6.32 -8.97
CA ARG A 121 11.38 -6.23 -7.62
C ARG A 121 11.40 -4.79 -7.11
N TYR A 122 11.86 -3.83 -7.91
CA TYR A 122 11.85 -2.43 -7.52
C TYR A 122 10.43 -1.87 -7.35
N GLN A 123 9.46 -2.32 -8.15
CA GLN A 123 8.05 -1.96 -7.97
C GLN A 123 7.48 -2.47 -6.64
N VAL A 124 7.85 -3.69 -6.22
CA VAL A 124 7.48 -4.23 -4.91
C VAL A 124 8.16 -3.45 -3.78
N ASP A 125 9.40 -3.03 -3.96
CA ASP A 125 10.08 -2.19 -2.97
C ASP A 125 9.46 -0.78 -2.88
N ASP A 126 8.98 -0.23 -4.00
CA ASP A 126 8.21 1.00 -3.99
C ASP A 126 6.86 0.84 -3.28
N PHE A 127 6.19 -0.29 -3.50
CA PHE A 127 4.97 -0.61 -2.76
C PHE A 127 5.21 -0.68 -1.24
N LYS A 128 6.34 -1.26 -0.79
CA LYS A 128 6.70 -1.26 0.64
C LYS A 128 6.91 0.17 1.17
N ARG A 129 7.59 1.02 0.41
CA ARG A 129 7.82 2.43 0.76
C ARG A 129 6.50 3.17 0.97
N THR A 130 5.58 3.05 0.02
CA THR A 130 4.26 3.69 0.11
C THR A 130 3.39 3.08 1.20
N LEU A 131 3.49 1.77 1.48
CA LEU A 131 2.79 1.12 2.59
C LEU A 131 3.26 1.68 3.94
N ILE A 132 4.57 1.84 4.14
CA ILE A 132 5.13 2.42 5.36
C ILE A 132 4.60 3.84 5.57
N SER A 133 4.57 4.66 4.54
CA SER A 133 4.01 6.03 4.60
C SER A 133 2.51 6.03 4.95
N LYS A 134 1.73 5.13 4.38
CA LYS A 134 0.30 4.97 4.74
C LYS A 134 0.12 4.56 6.19
N VAL A 135 0.95 3.64 6.70
CA VAL A 135 0.93 3.25 8.12
C VAL A 135 1.27 4.44 9.00
N ALA A 136 2.32 5.21 8.67
CA ALA A 136 2.70 6.40 9.40
C ALA A 136 1.56 7.43 9.46
N GLN A 137 0.90 7.68 8.33
CA GLN A 137 -0.24 8.58 8.24
C GLN A 137 -1.39 8.13 9.16
N GLN A 138 -1.78 6.84 9.10
CA GLN A 138 -2.88 6.34 9.93
C GLN A 138 -2.49 6.28 11.41
N PHE A 139 -1.24 6.01 11.74
CA PHE A 139 -0.73 6.03 13.10
C PHE A 139 -0.78 7.44 13.72
N ILE A 140 -0.30 8.45 13.00
CA ILE A 140 -0.36 9.85 13.44
C ILE A 140 -1.83 10.34 13.54
N ASN A 141 -2.70 9.92 12.62
CA ASN A 141 -4.13 10.22 12.69
C ASN A 141 -4.78 9.60 13.94
N ALA A 142 -4.37 8.38 14.34
CA ALA A 142 -4.86 7.75 15.56
C ALA A 142 -4.37 8.50 16.81
N GLN A 143 -3.10 8.92 16.84
CA GLN A 143 -2.57 9.77 17.93
C GLN A 143 -3.29 11.14 18.00
N LEU A 144 -3.58 11.75 16.84
CA LEU A 144 -4.36 12.99 16.80
C LEU A 144 -5.76 12.79 17.36
N ALA A 145 -6.46 11.73 16.95
CA ALA A 145 -7.80 11.42 17.42
C ALA A 145 -7.82 11.16 18.94
N GLN A 146 -6.80 10.47 19.48
CA GLN A 146 -6.62 10.31 20.91
C GLN A 146 -6.42 11.67 21.61
N SER A 147 -5.53 12.52 21.11
CA SER A 147 -5.23 13.84 21.66
C SER A 147 -6.46 14.76 21.66
N LEU A 148 -7.30 14.67 20.62
CA LEU A 148 -8.54 15.42 20.52
C LEU A 148 -9.59 14.90 21.51
N LEU A 149 -9.71 13.60 21.69
CA LEU A 149 -10.61 13.00 22.68
C LEU A 149 -10.21 13.39 24.10
N ASP A 150 -8.91 13.32 24.42
CA ASP A 150 -8.39 13.72 25.75
C ASP A 150 -8.65 15.20 26.03
N PHE A 151 -8.48 16.05 25.02
CA PHE A 151 -8.82 17.46 25.12
C PHE A 151 -10.32 17.66 25.35
N ALA A 152 -11.17 17.04 24.56
CA ALA A 152 -12.61 17.16 24.66
C ALA A 152 -13.14 16.72 26.05
N ASN A 153 -12.61 15.63 26.60
CA ASN A 153 -12.94 15.14 27.94
C ASN A 153 -12.55 16.15 29.05
N LYS A 154 -11.32 16.68 28.99
CA LYS A 154 -10.83 17.69 29.96
C LYS A 154 -11.65 18.98 29.86
N ASP A 155 -12.01 19.36 28.66
CA ASP A 155 -12.77 20.56 28.36
C ASP A 155 -14.21 20.44 28.86
N LEU A 156 -14.89 19.31 28.60
CA LEU A 156 -16.20 18.99 29.14
C LEU A 156 -16.20 19.03 30.68
N ALA A 157 -15.21 18.40 31.33
CA ALA A 157 -15.10 18.39 32.78
C ALA A 157 -14.92 19.81 33.36
N SER A 158 -14.13 20.66 32.72
CA SER A 158 -13.94 22.06 33.10
C SER A 158 -15.22 22.86 32.94
N PHE A 159 -15.93 22.69 31.81
CA PHE A 159 -17.17 23.43 31.55
C PHE A 159 -18.32 22.96 32.47
N GLN A 160 -18.39 21.68 32.82
CA GLN A 160 -19.35 21.15 33.79
C GLN A 160 -19.22 21.85 35.17
N GLN A 161 -17.98 22.13 35.61
CA GLN A 161 -17.76 22.90 36.84
C GLN A 161 -18.31 24.32 36.71
N THR A 162 -18.18 24.94 35.53
CA THR A 162 -18.77 26.27 35.28
C THR A 162 -20.30 26.23 35.30
N VAL A 163 -20.93 25.18 34.78
CA VAL A 163 -22.38 24.96 34.87
C VAL A 163 -22.82 24.88 36.34
N ASN A 164 -22.14 24.06 37.13
CA ASN A 164 -22.47 23.87 38.56
C ASN A 164 -22.38 25.21 39.35
N ILE A 165 -21.32 26.00 39.10
CA ILE A 165 -21.15 27.32 39.71
C ILE A 165 -22.31 28.28 39.27
N SER A 166 -22.68 28.21 38.00
CA SER A 166 -23.75 29.06 37.47
C SER A 166 -25.13 28.70 38.04
N GLU A 167 -25.40 27.43 38.31
CA GLU A 167 -26.58 26.96 38.97
C GLU A 167 -26.68 27.53 40.42
N GLU A 168 -25.60 27.52 41.19
CA GLU A 168 -25.57 28.11 42.53
C GLU A 168 -25.73 29.62 42.48
N ARG A 169 -25.14 30.31 41.50
CA ARG A 169 -25.32 31.75 41.32
C ARG A 169 -26.76 32.10 40.92
N TYR A 170 -27.43 31.28 40.12
CA TYR A 170 -28.84 31.47 39.81
C TYR A 170 -29.75 31.31 41.03
N LYS A 171 -29.52 30.26 41.85
CA LYS A 171 -30.23 30.07 43.14
C LYS A 171 -30.05 31.26 44.08
N ALA A 172 -28.87 31.88 44.04
CA ALA A 172 -28.57 33.08 44.83
C ALA A 172 -29.10 34.39 44.18
N GLY A 173 -29.78 34.34 43.03
CA GLY A 173 -30.28 35.50 42.32
C GLY A 173 -29.20 36.37 41.63
N ALA A 174 -27.98 35.84 41.48
CA ALA A 174 -26.82 36.59 40.95
C ALA A 174 -26.68 36.53 39.40
N ILE A 175 -27.43 35.66 38.73
CA ILE A 175 -27.54 35.63 37.27
C ILE A 175 -28.99 35.40 36.81
N SER A 176 -29.31 35.77 35.58
CA SER A 176 -30.62 35.56 34.99
C SER A 176 -30.87 34.08 34.63
N GLU A 177 -32.14 33.68 34.58
CA GLU A 177 -32.53 32.36 34.06
C GLU A 177 -32.06 32.16 32.61
N GLY A 178 -32.19 33.23 31.79
CA GLY A 178 -31.72 33.21 30.40
C GLY A 178 -30.24 32.91 30.27
N ASP A 179 -29.39 33.41 31.18
CA ASP A 179 -27.96 33.11 31.16
C ASP A 179 -27.68 31.67 31.60
N LEU A 180 -28.40 31.16 32.61
CA LEU A 180 -28.28 29.75 33.00
C LEU A 180 -28.68 28.81 31.87
N LEU A 181 -29.75 29.08 31.15
CA LEU A 181 -30.20 28.29 30.02
C LEU A 181 -29.17 28.29 28.88
N LYS A 182 -28.56 29.45 28.57
CA LYS A 182 -27.48 29.56 27.57
C LYS A 182 -26.28 28.66 27.92
N ILE A 183 -25.86 28.66 29.19
CA ILE A 183 -24.74 27.81 29.66
C ILE A 183 -25.10 26.33 29.55
N LYS A 184 -26.34 25.94 29.91
CA LYS A 184 -26.80 24.55 29.77
C LYS A 184 -26.87 24.09 28.32
N VAL A 185 -27.32 24.94 27.41
CA VAL A 185 -27.29 24.65 25.97
C VAL A 185 -25.85 24.51 25.47
N GLN A 186 -24.93 25.37 25.94
CA GLN A 186 -23.54 25.27 25.57
C GLN A 186 -22.91 23.95 26.05
N LEU A 187 -23.29 23.43 27.24
CA LEU A 187 -22.80 22.13 27.74
C LEU A 187 -23.10 20.98 26.76
N LEU A 188 -24.27 21.01 26.08
CA LEU A 188 -24.62 20.01 25.09
C LEU A 188 -23.58 19.96 23.96
N GLN A 189 -23.02 21.11 23.54
CA GLN A 189 -21.96 21.13 22.53
C GLN A 189 -20.71 20.36 22.99
N PHE A 190 -20.27 20.56 24.25
CA PHE A 190 -19.12 19.83 24.78
C PHE A 190 -19.35 18.31 24.85
N GLN A 191 -20.57 17.89 25.22
CA GLN A 191 -20.96 16.48 25.23
C GLN A 191 -20.95 15.87 23.82
N THR A 192 -21.44 16.63 22.84
CA THR A 192 -21.44 16.25 21.43
C THR A 192 -20.01 16.14 20.90
N ASP A 193 -19.12 17.06 21.28
CA ASP A 193 -17.73 17.07 20.86
C ASP A 193 -16.98 15.83 21.39
N VAL A 194 -17.21 15.42 22.65
CA VAL A 194 -16.67 14.17 23.21
C VAL A 194 -17.15 12.96 22.40
N SER A 195 -18.46 12.90 22.12
CA SER A 195 -19.03 11.79 21.35
C SER A 195 -18.44 11.70 19.94
N SER A 196 -18.27 12.84 19.29
CA SER A 196 -17.66 12.94 17.95
C SER A 196 -16.19 12.54 17.96
N ALA A 197 -15.42 12.98 18.96
CA ALA A 197 -14.02 12.62 19.14
C ALA A 197 -13.84 11.11 19.44
N GLN A 198 -14.76 10.51 20.21
CA GLN A 198 -14.77 9.07 20.47
C GLN A 198 -14.96 8.27 19.17
N VAL A 199 -15.92 8.67 18.34
CA VAL A 199 -16.16 8.03 17.03
C VAL A 199 -14.92 8.18 16.13
N ALA A 200 -14.32 9.37 16.07
CA ALA A 200 -13.14 9.64 15.27
C ALA A 200 -11.95 8.74 15.69
N LYS A 201 -11.75 8.54 17.02
CA LYS A 201 -10.71 7.63 17.53
C LYS A 201 -10.97 6.19 17.07
N VAL A 202 -12.20 5.69 17.23
CA VAL A 202 -12.54 4.31 16.81
C VAL A 202 -12.31 4.13 15.30
N GLN A 203 -12.69 5.11 14.49
CA GLN A 203 -12.49 5.07 13.04
C GLN A 203 -10.99 5.10 12.68
N ALA A 204 -10.20 5.96 13.33
CA ALA A 204 -8.75 6.04 13.07
C ALA A 204 -8.04 4.73 13.41
N LEU A 205 -8.37 4.10 14.55
CA LEU A 205 -7.85 2.80 14.93
C LEU A 205 -8.31 1.70 13.94
N ALA A 206 -9.58 1.70 13.51
CA ALA A 206 -10.05 0.73 12.52
C ALA A 206 -9.31 0.84 11.18
N ASN A 207 -9.07 2.07 10.69
CA ASN A 207 -8.30 2.32 9.47
C ASN A 207 -6.84 1.86 9.60
N LEU A 208 -6.22 2.11 10.75
CA LEU A 208 -4.86 1.61 11.01
C LEU A 208 -4.84 0.09 11.04
N ARG A 209 -5.78 -0.56 11.74
CA ARG A 209 -5.87 -2.02 11.84
C ARG A 209 -5.99 -2.69 10.47
N GLN A 210 -6.68 -2.07 9.52
CA GLN A 210 -6.77 -2.57 8.14
C GLN A 210 -5.39 -2.71 7.49
N LEU A 211 -4.47 -1.76 7.73
CA LEU A 211 -3.11 -1.81 7.18
C LEU A 211 -2.23 -2.82 7.92
N LEU A 212 -2.43 -2.97 9.24
CA LEU A 212 -1.66 -3.89 10.08
C LEU A 212 -2.05 -5.36 9.89
N GLY A 213 -3.26 -5.62 9.37
CA GLY A 213 -3.87 -6.95 9.27
C GLY A 213 -4.82 -7.24 10.42
N TYR A 214 -6.06 -7.56 10.09
CA TYR A 214 -7.15 -7.75 11.08
C TYR A 214 -6.86 -8.87 12.09
N ASP A 215 -6.16 -9.92 11.65
CA ASP A 215 -5.85 -11.09 12.49
C ASP A 215 -4.57 -10.89 13.33
N ALA A 216 -3.74 -9.93 12.96
CA ALA A 216 -2.47 -9.65 13.63
C ALA A 216 -2.61 -8.74 14.85
N VAL A 217 -3.72 -7.98 14.93
CA VAL A 217 -3.95 -6.98 15.97
C VAL A 217 -5.30 -7.24 16.65
N PRO A 218 -5.37 -7.35 17.99
CA PRO A 218 -6.63 -7.54 18.69
C PRO A 218 -7.58 -6.37 18.47
N ALA A 219 -8.89 -6.61 18.63
CA ALA A 219 -9.90 -5.55 18.46
C ALA A 219 -9.74 -4.42 19.49
N ASN A 220 -9.29 -4.77 20.71
CA ASN A 220 -9.01 -3.83 21.79
C ASN A 220 -7.51 -3.49 21.82
N TYR A 221 -7.09 -2.58 20.94
CA TYR A 221 -5.72 -2.06 20.92
C TYR A 221 -5.75 -0.53 20.88
N ASP A 222 -4.63 0.09 21.16
CA ASP A 222 -4.41 1.53 21.06
C ASP A 222 -3.00 1.82 20.53
N VAL A 223 -2.74 3.06 20.15
CA VAL A 223 -1.42 3.51 19.72
C VAL A 223 -0.63 4.06 20.88
N GLU A 224 0.67 3.75 20.91
CA GLU A 224 1.59 4.26 21.91
C GLU A 224 2.09 5.66 21.55
N GLY A 225 2.35 6.49 22.56
CA GLY A 225 2.99 7.79 22.43
C GLY A 225 2.00 8.93 22.22
N GLU A 226 2.52 10.13 22.31
CA GLU A 226 1.80 11.39 22.13
C GLU A 226 2.41 12.19 21.00
N LEU A 227 1.62 13.10 20.40
CA LEU A 227 2.12 14.06 19.44
C LEU A 227 3.10 15.02 20.14
N THR A 228 4.38 14.97 19.77
CA THR A 228 5.41 15.82 20.32
C THR A 228 6.14 16.59 19.25
N PHE A 229 6.46 17.85 19.53
CA PHE A 229 7.25 18.67 18.62
C PHE A 229 8.75 18.53 18.94
N GLN A 230 9.51 18.09 17.95
CA GLN A 230 10.97 18.11 17.97
C GLN A 230 11.45 18.76 16.69
N PRO A 231 12.10 19.93 16.76
CA PRO A 231 12.57 20.62 15.57
C PRO A 231 13.62 19.78 14.85
N LEU A 232 13.48 19.68 13.54
CA LEU A 232 14.40 18.93 12.68
C LEU A 232 15.04 19.90 11.68
N THR A 233 16.34 19.75 11.48
CA THR A 233 17.09 20.53 10.50
C THR A 233 17.66 19.59 9.44
N VAL A 234 17.27 19.79 8.20
CA VAL A 234 17.69 18.96 7.06
C VAL A 234 18.07 19.86 5.87
N ASN A 235 18.99 19.39 5.04
CA ASN A 235 19.45 20.11 3.86
C ASN A 235 18.73 19.57 2.61
N LEU A 236 18.10 20.47 1.83
CA LEU A 236 17.33 20.10 0.64
C LEU A 236 18.18 19.40 -0.43
N ASP A 237 19.41 19.86 -0.67
CA ASP A 237 20.24 19.30 -1.75
C ASP A 237 20.76 17.90 -1.38
N ASP A 238 21.07 17.65 -0.11
CA ASP A 238 21.40 16.31 0.38
C ASP A 238 20.21 15.37 0.23
N LEU A 239 18.99 15.84 0.52
CA LEU A 239 17.77 15.03 0.36
C LEU A 239 17.53 14.67 -1.11
N LYS A 240 17.71 15.62 -2.04
CA LYS A 240 17.61 15.36 -3.49
C LYS A 240 18.61 14.30 -3.96
N LEU A 241 19.89 14.45 -3.57
CA LEU A 241 20.93 13.49 -3.93
C LEU A 241 20.64 12.08 -3.39
N ARG A 242 20.11 11.98 -2.18
CA ARG A 242 19.70 10.70 -1.60
C ARG A 242 18.51 10.11 -2.34
N ALA A 243 17.49 10.92 -2.63
CA ALA A 243 16.29 10.47 -3.32
C ALA A 243 16.60 9.86 -4.69
N LEU A 244 17.47 10.51 -5.48
CA LEU A 244 17.92 10.00 -6.79
C LEU A 244 18.64 8.63 -6.70
N LYS A 245 19.16 8.27 -5.53
CA LYS A 245 19.85 6.99 -5.31
C LYS A 245 18.97 5.91 -4.66
N LEU A 246 17.99 6.32 -3.86
CA LEU A 246 17.27 5.40 -2.97
C LEU A 246 15.83 5.14 -3.41
N ARG A 247 15.22 6.03 -4.20
CA ARG A 247 13.82 5.89 -4.61
C ARG A 247 13.59 4.66 -5.49
N PRO A 248 12.78 3.67 -5.02
CA PRO A 248 12.58 2.43 -5.76
C PRO A 248 11.81 2.62 -7.07
N ASP A 249 10.91 3.59 -7.16
CA ASP A 249 10.17 3.94 -8.38
C ASP A 249 11.11 4.46 -9.49
N LEU A 250 12.08 5.31 -9.14
CA LEU A 250 13.13 5.75 -10.08
C LEU A 250 14.03 4.57 -10.48
N LEU A 251 14.43 3.74 -9.53
CA LEU A 251 15.23 2.54 -9.81
C LEU A 251 14.47 1.55 -10.71
N ALA A 252 13.15 1.42 -10.53
CA ALA A 252 12.29 0.62 -11.40
C ALA A 252 12.28 1.18 -12.83
N ALA A 253 12.16 2.52 -13.00
CA ALA A 253 12.18 3.16 -14.30
C ALA A 253 13.54 2.99 -15.00
N GLN A 254 14.65 3.17 -14.28
CA GLN A 254 16.02 2.93 -14.79
C GLN A 254 16.22 1.47 -15.19
N GLN A 255 15.75 0.53 -14.37
CA GLN A 255 15.79 -0.90 -14.70
C GLN A 255 14.91 -1.23 -15.91
N GLY A 256 13.82 -0.48 -16.12
CA GLY A 256 12.97 -0.56 -17.31
C GLY A 256 13.74 -0.29 -18.61
N VAL A 257 14.70 0.65 -18.58
CA VAL A 257 15.60 0.91 -19.74
C VAL A 257 16.44 -0.32 -20.05
N HIS A 258 17.03 -0.97 -19.03
CA HIS A 258 17.81 -2.20 -19.22
C HIS A 258 16.94 -3.38 -19.70
N ALA A 259 15.72 -3.49 -19.20
CA ALA A 259 14.77 -4.49 -19.69
C ALA A 259 14.41 -4.26 -21.16
N ALA A 260 14.18 -3.02 -21.57
CA ALA A 260 13.90 -2.67 -22.96
C ALA A 260 15.10 -2.96 -23.90
N GLN A 261 16.34 -2.74 -23.44
CA GLN A 261 17.53 -3.13 -24.18
C GLN A 261 17.59 -4.65 -24.40
N SER A 262 17.24 -5.44 -23.38
CA SER A 262 17.17 -6.90 -23.47
C SER A 262 16.08 -7.37 -24.46
N GLN A 263 14.95 -6.67 -24.54
CA GLN A 263 13.88 -6.93 -25.52
C GLN A 263 14.36 -6.67 -26.96
N ILE A 264 15.13 -5.61 -27.22
CA ILE A 264 15.74 -5.38 -28.55
C ILE A 264 16.68 -6.54 -28.92
N ALA A 265 17.48 -7.00 -27.97
CA ALA A 265 18.39 -8.14 -28.22
C ALA A 265 17.62 -9.42 -28.54
N LEU A 266 16.49 -9.65 -27.87
CA LEU A 266 15.59 -10.77 -28.16
C LEU A 266 14.93 -10.61 -29.55
N ALA A 267 14.39 -9.44 -29.87
CA ALA A 267 13.78 -9.17 -31.15
C ALA A 267 14.76 -9.42 -32.33
N LYS A 268 16.02 -8.96 -32.16
CA LYS A 268 17.08 -9.25 -33.15
C LYS A 268 17.43 -10.75 -33.24
N ALA A 269 17.42 -11.47 -32.12
CA ALA A 269 17.67 -12.91 -32.12
C ALA A 269 16.53 -13.67 -32.80
N ASN A 270 15.28 -13.26 -32.60
CA ASN A 270 14.11 -13.85 -33.23
C ASN A 270 14.08 -13.66 -34.75
N GLY A 271 14.75 -12.64 -35.28
CA GLY A 271 14.97 -12.47 -36.72
C GLY A 271 15.98 -13.46 -37.32
N LYS A 272 16.66 -14.28 -36.52
CA LYS A 272 17.52 -15.37 -37.02
C LYS A 272 16.68 -16.62 -37.27
N VAL A 273 16.90 -17.28 -38.40
CA VAL A 273 16.17 -18.50 -38.74
C VAL A 273 16.64 -19.69 -37.89
N ASP A 274 15.71 -20.53 -37.51
CA ASP A 274 15.96 -21.80 -36.83
C ASP A 274 16.05 -22.92 -37.84
N VAL A 275 16.53 -24.08 -37.44
CA VAL A 275 16.67 -25.28 -38.24
C VAL A 275 15.85 -26.38 -37.61
N THR A 276 14.94 -26.99 -38.36
CA THR A 276 14.22 -28.18 -37.91
C THR A 276 14.85 -29.41 -38.57
N GLY A 277 15.26 -30.36 -37.76
CA GLY A 277 15.68 -31.69 -38.20
C GLY A 277 14.53 -32.67 -37.95
N SER A 278 14.27 -33.57 -38.88
CA SER A 278 13.26 -34.63 -38.72
C SER A 278 13.83 -36.00 -39.15
N LEU A 279 13.35 -37.00 -38.44
CA LEU A 279 13.53 -38.43 -38.75
C LEU A 279 12.15 -39.00 -39.00
N GLU A 280 11.96 -39.73 -40.09
CA GLU A 280 10.65 -40.21 -40.53
C GLU A 280 10.76 -41.68 -40.96
N TYR A 281 9.83 -42.50 -40.51
CA TYR A 281 9.57 -43.83 -41.00
C TYR A 281 8.31 -43.81 -41.82
N SER A 282 8.37 -44.40 -43.01
CA SER A 282 7.22 -44.51 -43.92
C SER A 282 7.04 -45.96 -44.35
N HIS A 283 5.83 -46.45 -44.30
CA HIS A 283 5.39 -47.72 -44.84
C HIS A 283 4.49 -47.48 -46.03
N VAL A 284 4.97 -47.72 -47.23
CA VAL A 284 4.26 -47.52 -48.52
C VAL A 284 4.35 -48.76 -49.37
N ALA A 285 3.22 -49.29 -49.87
CA ALA A 285 3.18 -50.40 -50.79
C ALA A 285 4.08 -51.61 -50.39
N ALA A 286 3.93 -52.05 -49.16
CA ALA A 286 4.71 -53.15 -48.55
C ALA A 286 6.20 -52.88 -48.38
N GLN A 287 6.66 -51.63 -48.53
CA GLN A 287 8.03 -51.22 -48.34
C GLN A 287 8.19 -50.32 -47.11
N ASN A 288 9.20 -50.61 -46.31
CA ASN A 288 9.59 -49.79 -45.16
C ASN A 288 10.73 -48.87 -45.59
N THR A 289 10.57 -47.56 -45.40
CA THR A 289 11.59 -46.57 -45.71
C THR A 289 11.91 -45.72 -44.49
N PHE A 290 13.14 -45.21 -44.45
CA PHE A 290 13.56 -44.28 -43.42
C PHE A 290 14.09 -43.01 -44.11
N GLY A 291 13.57 -41.87 -43.67
CA GLY A 291 13.93 -40.57 -44.18
C GLY A 291 14.60 -39.67 -43.13
N VAL A 292 15.45 -38.77 -43.59
CA VAL A 292 16.00 -37.66 -42.83
C VAL A 292 15.73 -36.39 -43.60
N ALA A 293 15.12 -35.41 -42.92
CA ALA A 293 14.86 -34.12 -43.56
C ALA A 293 15.37 -32.96 -42.69
N VAL A 294 15.77 -31.88 -43.34
CA VAL A 294 16.14 -30.63 -42.71
C VAL A 294 15.30 -29.52 -43.33
N SER A 295 14.60 -28.79 -42.50
CA SER A 295 13.76 -27.65 -42.92
C SER A 295 14.31 -26.35 -42.35
N VAL A 296 14.46 -25.33 -43.22
CA VAL A 296 14.96 -24.01 -42.85
C VAL A 296 14.04 -22.97 -43.52
N PRO A 297 13.34 -22.11 -42.74
CA PRO A 297 12.56 -21.03 -43.33
C PRO A 297 13.47 -20.00 -44.01
N LEU A 298 13.08 -19.53 -45.22
CA LEU A 298 13.84 -18.52 -45.94
C LEU A 298 13.34 -17.11 -45.57
N PRO A 299 14.17 -16.26 -44.96
CA PRO A 299 13.74 -14.94 -44.47
C PRO A 299 13.73 -13.90 -45.62
N ILE A 300 12.89 -14.12 -46.62
CA ILE A 300 12.79 -13.23 -47.80
C ILE A 300 12.00 -11.96 -47.47
N PHE A 301 10.86 -12.09 -46.85
CA PHE A 301 9.94 -11.00 -46.53
C PHE A 301 10.01 -10.57 -45.11
N ASP A 302 9.99 -11.50 -44.16
CA ASP A 302 9.99 -11.25 -42.73
C ASP A 302 11.36 -11.65 -42.10
N ARG A 303 12.02 -10.64 -41.53
CA ARG A 303 13.26 -10.73 -40.77
C ARG A 303 13.08 -10.19 -39.36
N ASN A 304 11.83 -10.14 -38.90
CA ASN A 304 11.41 -9.53 -37.61
C ASN A 304 11.67 -8.01 -37.55
N GLN A 305 11.75 -7.33 -38.70
CA GLN A 305 12.10 -5.91 -38.77
C GLN A 305 11.08 -5.01 -38.06
N GLY A 306 9.79 -5.33 -38.14
CA GLY A 306 8.74 -4.58 -37.46
C GLY A 306 8.89 -4.64 -35.94
N GLU A 307 9.13 -5.82 -35.36
CA GLU A 307 9.33 -6.00 -33.92
C GLU A 307 10.65 -5.38 -33.43
N ILE A 308 11.71 -5.43 -34.25
CA ILE A 308 12.98 -4.75 -33.96
C ILE A 308 12.75 -3.23 -33.84
N GLU A 309 12.02 -2.62 -34.78
CA GLU A 309 11.73 -1.19 -34.72
C GLU A 309 10.77 -0.85 -33.57
N ARG A 310 9.72 -1.66 -33.34
CA ARG A 310 8.84 -1.50 -32.19
C ARG A 310 9.61 -1.48 -30.88
N THR A 311 10.54 -2.42 -30.69
CA THR A 311 11.34 -2.48 -29.45
C THR A 311 12.36 -1.35 -29.35
N ARG A 312 12.82 -0.76 -30.45
CA ARG A 312 13.65 0.47 -30.43
C ARG A 312 12.86 1.66 -29.92
N PHE A 313 11.62 1.85 -30.42
CA PHE A 313 10.76 2.91 -29.88
C PHE A 313 10.37 2.68 -28.43
N ALA A 314 10.16 1.41 -28.01
CA ALA A 314 9.93 1.07 -26.61
C ALA A 314 11.14 1.42 -25.72
N LEU A 315 12.37 1.27 -26.22
CA LEU A 315 13.57 1.74 -25.51
C LEU A 315 13.56 3.27 -25.33
N THR A 316 13.30 4.00 -26.43
CA THR A 316 13.20 5.48 -26.37
C THR A 316 12.12 5.90 -25.36
N GLN A 317 10.95 5.25 -25.37
CA GLN A 317 9.89 5.49 -24.40
C GLN A 317 10.39 5.26 -22.96
N SER A 318 11.07 4.13 -22.71
CA SER A 318 11.59 3.81 -21.37
C SER A 318 12.62 4.84 -20.89
N GLN A 319 13.46 5.37 -21.79
CA GLN A 319 14.40 6.45 -21.47
C GLN A 319 13.69 7.74 -21.04
N GLN A 320 12.67 8.14 -21.81
CA GLN A 320 11.89 9.34 -21.47
C GLN A 320 11.10 9.16 -20.15
N LEU A 321 10.59 7.96 -19.88
CA LEU A 321 9.94 7.65 -18.60
C LEU A 321 10.91 7.69 -17.42
N ALA A 322 12.16 7.26 -17.61
CA ALA A 322 13.19 7.32 -16.57
C ALA A 322 13.61 8.78 -16.26
N GLU A 323 13.73 9.64 -17.28
CA GLU A 323 13.96 11.08 -17.11
C GLU A 323 12.78 11.74 -16.38
N SER A 324 11.54 11.47 -16.83
CA SER A 324 10.32 11.95 -16.18
C SER A 324 10.22 11.53 -14.72
N ALA A 325 10.58 10.27 -14.40
CA ALA A 325 10.63 9.78 -13.02
C ALA A 325 11.65 10.53 -12.18
N SER A 326 12.83 10.87 -12.75
CA SER A 326 13.83 11.68 -12.07
C SER A 326 13.31 13.08 -11.73
N ASP A 327 12.65 13.74 -12.69
CA ASP A 327 12.05 15.07 -12.48
C ASP A 327 10.93 15.02 -11.42
N ALA A 328 10.11 13.97 -11.44
CA ALA A 328 9.07 13.74 -10.44
C ALA A 328 9.67 13.58 -9.03
N VAL A 329 10.74 12.80 -8.90
CA VAL A 329 11.48 12.64 -7.62
C VAL A 329 11.97 13.96 -7.08
N LEU A 330 12.63 14.78 -7.91
CA LEU A 330 13.14 16.09 -7.51
C LEU A 330 12.01 17.04 -7.09
N THR A 331 10.90 17.00 -7.80
CA THR A 331 9.70 17.79 -7.51
C THR A 331 9.05 17.36 -6.20
N ASP A 332 8.89 16.06 -5.99
CA ASP A 332 8.31 15.48 -4.75
C ASP A 332 9.14 15.86 -3.52
N VAL A 333 10.47 15.71 -3.60
CA VAL A 333 11.36 16.07 -2.49
C VAL A 333 11.25 17.55 -2.17
N ARG A 334 11.22 18.41 -3.18
CA ARG A 334 11.08 19.85 -2.98
C ARG A 334 9.75 20.22 -2.34
N ASN A 335 8.64 19.71 -2.87
CA ASN A 335 7.31 20.02 -2.36
C ASN A 335 7.13 19.58 -0.91
N ASN A 336 7.59 18.37 -0.58
CA ASN A 336 7.51 17.84 0.78
C ASN A 336 8.47 18.56 1.74
N TYR A 337 9.63 19.02 1.27
CA TYR A 337 10.54 19.84 2.06
C TYR A 337 9.92 21.20 2.41
N GLU A 338 9.33 21.91 1.44
CA GLU A 338 8.65 23.18 1.68
C GLU A 338 7.44 23.04 2.62
N ALA A 339 6.66 21.97 2.45
CA ALA A 339 5.55 21.64 3.34
C ALA A 339 6.04 21.37 4.77
N PHE A 340 7.13 20.60 4.92
CA PHE A 340 7.77 20.34 6.22
C PHE A 340 8.23 21.64 6.88
N GLN A 341 8.97 22.51 6.17
CA GLN A 341 9.47 23.78 6.68
C GLN A 341 8.31 24.68 7.14
N THR A 342 7.27 24.79 6.32
CA THR A 342 6.10 25.61 6.64
C THR A 342 5.39 25.07 7.89
N ASN A 343 5.14 23.77 7.98
CA ASN A 343 4.47 23.18 9.14
C ASN A 343 5.32 23.35 10.42
N GLN A 344 6.64 23.20 10.33
CA GLN A 344 7.54 23.44 11.44
C GLN A 344 7.46 24.90 11.94
N GLN A 345 7.47 25.87 11.04
CA GLN A 345 7.34 27.29 11.39
C GLN A 345 6.00 27.60 12.07
N ILE A 346 4.90 27.02 11.57
CA ILE A 346 3.58 27.23 12.17
C ILE A 346 3.51 26.64 13.58
N VAL A 347 4.05 25.43 13.81
CA VAL A 347 4.11 24.85 15.17
C VAL A 347 4.93 25.74 16.09
N GLN A 348 6.09 26.23 15.65
CA GLN A 348 6.93 27.15 16.43
C GLN A 348 6.19 28.44 16.78
N LEU A 349 5.37 28.97 15.86
CA LEU A 349 4.54 30.14 16.12
C LEU A 349 3.55 29.89 17.26
N TYR A 350 2.84 28.73 17.29
CA TYR A 350 1.95 28.40 18.41
C TYR A 350 2.72 28.31 19.74
N LEU A 351 3.94 27.75 19.71
CA LEU A 351 4.76 27.56 20.92
C LEU A 351 5.44 28.85 21.38
N SER A 352 5.57 29.88 20.53
CA SER A 352 6.20 31.17 20.86
C SER A 352 5.41 32.03 21.86
N GLY A 353 4.22 31.57 22.28
CA GLY A 353 3.43 32.24 23.30
C GLY A 353 1.92 32.21 23.05
N TYR A 354 1.46 32.00 21.82
CA TYR A 354 0.02 32.08 21.50
C TYR A 354 -0.84 31.07 22.27
N LEU A 355 -0.33 29.84 22.51
CA LEU A 355 -1.03 28.85 23.33
C LEU A 355 -1.22 29.33 24.78
N ASN A 356 -0.18 29.93 25.35
CA ASN A 356 -0.23 30.45 26.71
C ASN A 356 -1.15 31.67 26.81
N GLN A 357 -1.08 32.59 25.83
CA GLN A 357 -1.94 33.77 25.79
C GLN A 357 -3.44 33.40 25.65
N ALA A 358 -3.76 32.41 24.79
CA ALA A 358 -5.13 31.93 24.66
C ALA A 358 -5.65 31.29 25.96
N LYS A 359 -4.80 30.51 26.65
CA LYS A 359 -5.14 29.92 27.94
C LYS A 359 -5.33 30.98 29.01
N GLU A 360 -4.41 31.93 29.12
CA GLU A 360 -4.46 33.01 30.12
C GLU A 360 -5.68 33.89 29.91
N SER A 361 -5.99 34.28 28.65
CA SER A 361 -7.19 35.02 28.31
C SER A 361 -8.48 34.31 28.76
N ARG A 362 -8.56 32.99 28.52
CA ARG A 362 -9.69 32.16 28.97
C ARG A 362 -9.76 32.11 30.50
N ASP A 363 -8.62 31.89 31.17
CA ASP A 363 -8.58 31.74 32.63
C ASP A 363 -8.95 33.05 33.34
N ILE A 364 -8.48 34.20 32.83
CA ILE A 364 -8.87 35.55 33.32
C ILE A 364 -10.40 35.78 33.14
N SER A 365 -10.92 35.51 31.94
CA SER A 365 -12.35 35.70 31.66
C SER A 365 -13.22 34.77 32.49
N ALA A 366 -12.81 33.51 32.70
CA ALA A 366 -13.51 32.56 33.56
C ALA A 366 -13.52 33.02 35.03
N TYR A 367 -12.38 33.53 35.53
CA TYR A 367 -12.30 34.06 36.89
C TYR A 367 -13.16 35.32 37.07
N ALA A 368 -13.09 36.27 36.14
CA ALA A 368 -13.89 37.49 36.18
C ALA A 368 -15.40 37.17 36.12
N TYR A 369 -15.81 36.23 35.26
CA TYR A 369 -17.19 35.76 35.18
C TYR A 369 -17.67 35.15 36.53
N LYS A 370 -16.85 34.27 37.13
CA LYS A 370 -17.18 33.66 38.45
C LYS A 370 -17.34 34.68 39.55
N ARG A 371 -16.64 35.83 39.47
CA ARG A 371 -16.72 36.94 40.42
C ARG A 371 -17.82 37.97 40.09
N GLY A 372 -18.49 37.80 38.93
CA GLY A 372 -19.50 38.78 38.47
C GLY A 372 -18.90 40.05 37.84
N ALA A 373 -17.62 40.05 37.55
CA ALA A 373 -16.90 41.20 36.98
C ALA A 373 -16.84 41.15 35.43
N ALA A 374 -17.22 40.05 34.80
CA ALA A 374 -17.34 39.93 33.35
C ALA A 374 -18.71 39.35 32.97
N SER A 375 -19.14 39.63 31.73
CA SER A 375 -20.38 39.07 31.20
C SER A 375 -20.23 37.60 30.81
N LEU A 376 -21.36 36.89 30.69
CA LEU A 376 -21.38 35.52 30.14
C LEU A 376 -20.83 35.50 28.72
N LEU A 377 -21.12 36.52 27.91
CA LEU A 377 -20.68 36.62 26.53
C LEU A 377 -19.16 36.68 26.44
N ASP A 378 -18.50 37.52 27.23
CA ASP A 378 -17.04 37.64 27.27
C ASP A 378 -16.38 36.35 27.67
N PHE A 379 -16.95 35.62 28.64
CA PHE A 379 -16.44 34.30 29.04
C PHE A 379 -16.57 33.26 27.92
N LEU A 380 -17.78 33.17 27.28
CA LEU A 380 -18.01 32.20 26.20
C LEU A 380 -17.16 32.50 24.97
N ASP A 381 -16.88 33.75 24.68
CA ASP A 381 -16.01 34.13 23.55
C ASP A 381 -14.54 33.77 23.82
N ALA A 382 -14.03 34.03 25.02
CA ALA A 382 -12.70 33.61 25.44
C ALA A 382 -12.56 32.08 25.42
N GLU A 383 -13.57 31.35 25.90
CA GLU A 383 -13.60 29.88 25.86
C GLU A 383 -13.56 29.38 24.42
N ARG A 384 -14.35 29.95 23.52
CA ARG A 384 -14.34 29.59 22.07
C ARG A 384 -12.98 29.83 21.45
N SER A 385 -12.35 30.96 21.70
CA SER A 385 -11.02 31.32 21.17
C SER A 385 -9.96 30.37 21.68
N TYR A 386 -9.97 30.03 22.96
CA TYR A 386 -9.06 29.05 23.56
C TYR A 386 -9.21 27.67 22.92
N ARG A 387 -10.44 27.17 22.79
CA ARG A 387 -10.74 25.88 22.17
C ARG A 387 -10.27 25.83 20.72
N ALA A 388 -10.61 26.86 19.92
CA ALA A 388 -10.17 26.94 18.53
C ALA A 388 -8.64 26.90 18.41
N THR A 389 -7.93 27.65 19.25
CA THR A 389 -6.45 27.66 19.29
C THR A 389 -5.88 26.28 19.65
N GLN A 390 -6.44 25.61 20.65
CA GLN A 390 -6.02 24.28 21.08
C GLN A 390 -6.26 23.20 20.03
N LEU A 391 -7.39 23.21 19.35
CA LEU A 391 -7.70 22.27 18.27
C LEU A 391 -6.79 22.51 17.06
N SER A 392 -6.61 23.77 16.65
CA SER A 392 -5.73 24.12 15.54
C SER A 392 -4.26 23.74 15.81
N TYR A 393 -3.78 23.92 17.03
CA TYR A 393 -2.43 23.49 17.42
C TYR A 393 -2.24 21.99 17.27
N ARG A 394 -3.18 21.17 17.78
CA ARG A 394 -3.09 19.71 17.67
C ARG A 394 -3.08 19.24 16.21
N GLN A 395 -3.96 19.85 15.41
CA GLN A 395 -4.00 19.57 13.98
C GLN A 395 -2.69 19.97 13.29
N THR A 396 -2.16 21.14 13.60
CA THR A 396 -0.89 21.63 13.03
C THR A 396 0.29 20.73 13.44
N LEU A 397 0.31 20.27 14.68
CA LEU A 397 1.33 19.35 15.18
C LEU A 397 1.26 17.98 14.46
N ALA A 398 0.07 17.45 14.25
CA ALA A 398 -0.12 16.24 13.45
C ALA A 398 0.32 16.46 12.00
N ASN A 399 -0.02 17.59 11.38
CA ASN A 399 0.41 17.93 10.02
C ASN A 399 1.94 18.05 9.92
N TYR A 400 2.61 18.59 10.94
CA TYR A 400 4.06 18.63 11.02
C TYR A 400 4.68 17.23 11.03
N LEU A 401 4.18 16.34 11.89
CA LEU A 401 4.66 14.95 11.96
C LEU A 401 4.39 14.19 10.66
N LEU A 402 3.22 14.39 10.05
CA LEU A 402 2.90 13.85 8.74
C LEU A 402 3.85 14.34 7.66
N SER A 403 4.21 15.62 7.66
CA SER A 403 5.15 16.18 6.67
C SER A 403 6.56 15.60 6.80
N ILE A 404 6.99 15.22 8.02
CA ILE A 404 8.25 14.47 8.21
C ILE A 404 8.17 13.10 7.54
N GLU A 405 7.08 12.35 7.75
CA GLU A 405 6.93 11.03 7.15
C GLU A 405 6.78 11.09 5.62
N GLN A 406 6.08 12.10 5.11
CA GLN A 406 5.98 12.37 3.67
C GLN A 406 7.36 12.75 3.07
N LEU A 407 8.17 13.50 3.81
CA LEU A 407 9.53 13.84 3.36
C LEU A 407 10.43 12.59 3.35
N LYS A 408 10.32 11.71 4.37
CA LYS A 408 10.99 10.40 4.37
C LYS A 408 10.57 9.54 3.18
N GLU A 409 9.29 9.50 2.88
CA GLU A 409 8.74 8.81 1.71
C GLU A 409 9.29 9.38 0.41
N ALA A 410 9.29 10.71 0.24
CA ALA A 410 9.79 11.39 -0.94
C ALA A 410 11.30 11.16 -1.18
N VAL A 411 12.08 10.99 -0.11
CA VAL A 411 13.51 10.65 -0.17
C VAL A 411 13.74 9.15 -0.37
N GLY A 412 12.80 8.30 -0.03
CA GLY A 412 12.96 6.84 -0.08
C GLY A 412 13.73 6.28 1.11
N THR A 413 13.65 6.91 2.28
CA THR A 413 14.38 6.50 3.49
C THR A 413 13.45 6.37 4.70
N ARG A 414 13.82 5.57 5.68
CA ARG A 414 13.13 5.49 6.98
C ARG A 414 13.62 6.55 7.98
N THR A 415 14.81 7.09 7.78
CA THR A 415 15.43 8.07 8.68
C THR A 415 15.97 9.24 7.88
N LEU A 416 15.68 10.46 8.33
CA LEU A 416 16.30 11.68 7.81
C LEU A 416 17.66 11.89 8.49
N PRO A 417 18.62 12.54 7.79
CA PRO A 417 19.96 12.78 8.31
C PRO A 417 19.94 13.76 9.49
#